data_dcc715faf22aac09b1df93cedd9d872c
#
_entry.id   dcc715faf22aac09b1df93cedd9d872c
#
_cell.length_a   1.000
_cell.length_b   1.000
_cell.length_c   1.000
_cell.angle_alpha   90.00
_cell.angle_beta   90.00
_cell.angle_gamma   90.00
#
_symmetry.space_group_name_H-M   'P 1'
#
loop_
_entity.id
_entity.type
_entity.pdbx_description
1 polymer ?
#
loop_
_entity_poly.entity_id
_entity_poly.type
_entity_poly.pdbx_seq_one_letter_code
_entity_poly.pdbx_strand_id
1 'polypeptide(L)'
;LLLIAHQVREEYYRLEKRFNIQFNGNCLYALSHYLIHRSRQAQSTINNEKARQLEDFLVQKFPLLYRFCEAILGALTLKLDIEPQRIDLLLLVLWFHKNGAISQQQVTRAIILAHGYATASSIANVANRLLKSQLFESFDMPLDVTPEAIANQVMAYIESHALASGLIILVDMGSLNAIHRHFNRRLSTPMAIINNVSTGMAMYVGERILQGVMPVSYTHLTLPTILLV
;
A
#
# COMPACT_ATOMS: atom_id res chain seq x y z
N LEU A 1 -25.60 10.16 4.71
CA LEU A 1 -24.32 10.29 4.03
C LEU A 1 -23.13 9.94 4.92
N LEU A 2 -22.98 10.60 6.09
CA LEU A 2 -21.84 10.39 7.00
C LEU A 2 -21.74 8.95 7.53
N LEU A 3 -22.85 8.31 7.87
CA LEU A 3 -22.88 6.94 8.36
C LEU A 3 -22.42 5.94 7.29
N ILE A 4 -22.90 6.12 6.05
CA ILE A 4 -22.50 5.27 4.92
C ILE A 4 -21.02 5.46 4.60
N ALA A 5 -20.53 6.69 4.58
CA ALA A 5 -19.12 6.97 4.35
C ALA A 5 -18.20 6.35 5.43
N HIS A 6 -18.66 6.31 6.68
CA HIS A 6 -17.93 5.66 7.77
C HIS A 6 -17.87 4.13 7.56
N GLN A 7 -19.00 3.49 7.26
CA GLN A 7 -19.06 2.05 7.02
C GLN A 7 -18.23 1.64 5.79
N VAL A 8 -18.29 2.43 4.71
CA VAL A 8 -17.45 2.23 3.52
C VAL A 8 -15.98 2.32 3.89
N ARG A 9 -15.60 3.30 4.71
CA ARG A 9 -14.21 3.48 5.13
C ARG A 9 -13.68 2.29 5.93
N GLU A 10 -14.43 1.80 6.89
CA GLU A 10 -14.03 0.66 7.73
C GLU A 10 -13.83 -0.62 6.89
N GLU A 11 -14.82 -0.97 6.05
CA GLU A 11 -14.70 -2.15 5.20
C GLU A 11 -13.57 -2.02 4.18
N TYR A 12 -13.40 -0.83 3.64
CA TYR A 12 -12.35 -0.53 2.70
C TYR A 12 -10.96 -0.74 3.32
N TYR A 13 -10.67 -0.19 4.51
CA TYR A 13 -9.38 -0.39 5.17
C TYR A 13 -9.13 -1.84 5.58
N ARG A 14 -10.19 -2.56 5.97
CA ARG A 14 -10.08 -3.98 6.28
C ARG A 14 -9.67 -4.80 5.05
N LEU A 15 -10.28 -4.52 3.92
CA LEU A 15 -10.03 -5.22 2.66
C LEU A 15 -8.73 -4.76 1.99
N GLU A 16 -8.36 -3.49 2.12
CA GLU A 16 -7.09 -2.94 1.65
C GLU A 16 -5.91 -3.74 2.23
N LYS A 17 -5.93 -3.98 3.54
CA LYS A 17 -4.92 -4.82 4.20
C LYS A 17 -4.96 -6.27 3.72
N ARG A 18 -6.15 -6.86 3.59
CA ARG A 18 -6.32 -8.26 3.17
C ARG A 18 -5.84 -8.51 1.74
N PHE A 19 -6.12 -7.59 0.84
CA PHE A 19 -5.79 -7.72 -0.59
C PHE A 19 -4.46 -7.05 -0.96
N ASN A 20 -3.81 -6.36 -0.04
CA ASN A 20 -2.61 -5.54 -0.27
C ASN A 20 -2.79 -4.56 -1.46
N ILE A 21 -3.94 -3.91 -1.50
CA ILE A 21 -4.31 -2.93 -2.52
C ILE A 21 -4.43 -1.57 -1.83
N GLN A 22 -3.76 -0.55 -2.35
CA GLN A 22 -3.89 0.83 -1.87
C GLN A 22 -4.61 1.68 -2.91
N PHE A 23 -5.58 2.45 -2.45
CA PHE A 23 -6.32 3.39 -3.28
C PHE A 23 -6.17 4.81 -2.72
N ASN A 24 -6.33 5.81 -3.57
CA ASN A 24 -6.37 7.18 -3.09
C ASN A 24 -7.73 7.47 -2.37
N GLY A 25 -7.75 8.49 -1.50
CA GLY A 25 -8.95 8.84 -0.74
C GLY A 25 -10.17 9.24 -1.59
N ASN A 26 -9.96 9.62 -2.86
CA ASN A 26 -11.04 9.91 -3.80
C ASN A 26 -11.85 8.65 -4.15
N CYS A 27 -11.22 7.47 -4.10
CA CYS A 27 -11.87 6.20 -4.35
C CYS A 27 -12.94 5.90 -3.30
N LEU A 28 -12.64 6.18 -2.04
CA LEU A 28 -13.57 6.00 -0.94
C LEU A 28 -14.80 6.89 -1.05
N TYR A 29 -14.58 8.17 -1.39
CA TYR A 29 -15.64 9.14 -1.57
C TYR A 29 -16.56 8.76 -2.73
N ALA A 30 -15.99 8.42 -3.88
CA ALA A 30 -16.76 8.03 -5.06
C ALA A 30 -17.53 6.72 -4.86
N LEU A 31 -16.94 5.73 -4.17
CA LEU A 31 -17.65 4.49 -3.81
C LEU A 31 -18.85 4.79 -2.91
N SER A 32 -18.69 5.67 -1.91
CA SER A 32 -19.78 6.08 -1.04
C SER A 32 -20.91 6.75 -1.81
N HIS A 33 -20.59 7.66 -2.73
CA HIS A 33 -21.56 8.30 -3.61
C HIS A 33 -22.26 7.31 -4.53
N TYR A 34 -21.51 6.39 -5.15
CA TYR A 34 -22.07 5.35 -6.01
C TYR A 34 -23.11 4.52 -5.26
N LEU A 35 -22.78 4.03 -4.07
CA LEU A 35 -23.69 3.19 -3.27
C LEU A 35 -24.95 3.94 -2.84
N ILE A 36 -24.84 5.24 -2.50
CA ILE A 36 -26.01 6.07 -2.16
C ILE A 36 -26.91 6.26 -3.39
N HIS A 37 -26.33 6.52 -4.54
CA HIS A 37 -27.13 6.61 -5.77
C HIS A 37 -27.80 5.28 -6.09
N ARG A 38 -27.04 4.20 -5.96
CA ARG A 38 -27.53 2.86 -6.27
C ARG A 38 -28.67 2.41 -5.36
N SER A 39 -28.62 2.74 -4.07
CA SER A 39 -29.69 2.44 -3.12
C SER A 39 -31.05 3.11 -3.45
N ARG A 40 -31.02 4.13 -4.32
CA ARG A 40 -32.21 4.89 -4.71
C ARG A 40 -32.73 4.56 -6.11
N GLN A 41 -32.01 3.74 -6.87
CA GLN A 41 -32.37 3.43 -8.25
C GLN A 41 -33.02 2.05 -8.37
N ALA A 42 -34.05 1.95 -9.19
CA ALA A 42 -34.63 0.68 -9.59
C ALA A 42 -33.65 -0.18 -10.42
N GLN A 43 -33.88 -1.47 -10.45
CA GLN A 43 -33.05 -2.41 -11.20
C GLN A 43 -33.06 -2.06 -12.70
N SER A 44 -31.85 -1.99 -13.30
CA SER A 44 -31.72 -1.79 -14.74
C SER A 44 -31.58 -3.14 -15.46
N THR A 45 -32.35 -3.32 -16.53
CA THR A 45 -32.20 -4.47 -17.43
C THR A 45 -31.00 -4.27 -18.35
N ILE A 46 -29.92 -5.01 -18.12
CA ILE A 46 -28.75 -5.01 -18.98
C ILE A 46 -28.72 -6.31 -19.78
N ASN A 47 -28.21 -6.21 -21.02
CA ASN A 47 -27.97 -7.40 -21.86
C ASN A 47 -26.98 -8.34 -21.18
N ASN A 48 -27.48 -9.46 -20.69
CA ASN A 48 -26.76 -10.44 -19.89
C ASN A 48 -25.55 -11.06 -20.64
N GLU A 49 -25.64 -11.21 -21.97
CA GLU A 49 -24.56 -11.81 -22.77
C GLU A 49 -23.31 -10.93 -22.82
N LYS A 50 -23.48 -9.64 -23.11
CA LYS A 50 -22.36 -8.68 -23.12
C LYS A 50 -21.74 -8.48 -21.73
N ALA A 51 -22.59 -8.50 -20.69
CA ALA A 51 -22.13 -8.41 -19.32
C ALA A 51 -21.27 -9.63 -18.92
N ARG A 52 -21.62 -10.84 -19.35
CA ARG A 52 -20.82 -12.05 -19.13
C ARG A 52 -19.47 -11.99 -19.84
N GLN A 53 -19.45 -11.61 -21.11
CA GLN A 53 -18.19 -11.49 -21.86
C GLN A 53 -17.25 -10.47 -21.22
N LEU A 54 -17.78 -9.33 -20.73
CA LEU A 54 -16.99 -8.34 -20.01
C LEU A 54 -16.48 -8.89 -18.67
N GLU A 55 -17.32 -9.63 -17.94
CA GLU A 55 -16.95 -10.27 -16.68
C GLU A 55 -15.78 -11.23 -16.87
N ASP A 56 -15.89 -12.15 -17.83
CA ASP A 56 -14.84 -13.12 -18.16
C ASP A 56 -13.52 -12.41 -18.50
N PHE A 57 -13.59 -11.35 -19.27
CA PHE A 57 -12.44 -10.52 -19.59
C PHE A 57 -11.80 -9.88 -18.33
N LEU A 58 -12.64 -9.29 -17.46
CA LEU A 58 -12.16 -8.60 -16.25
C LEU A 58 -11.58 -9.58 -15.22
N VAL A 59 -12.20 -10.75 -15.06
CA VAL A 59 -11.69 -11.83 -14.18
C VAL A 59 -10.34 -12.32 -14.66
N GLN A 60 -10.17 -12.49 -15.96
CA GLN A 60 -8.91 -12.94 -16.54
C GLN A 60 -7.83 -11.84 -16.47
N LYS A 61 -8.19 -10.61 -16.78
CA LYS A 61 -7.24 -9.50 -16.92
C LYS A 61 -6.84 -8.89 -15.57
N PHE A 62 -7.78 -8.82 -14.62
CA PHE A 62 -7.62 -8.14 -13.33
C PHE A 62 -8.14 -8.99 -12.16
N PRO A 63 -7.66 -10.23 -11.97
CA PRO A 63 -8.24 -11.19 -11.03
C PRO A 63 -8.26 -10.70 -9.58
N LEU A 64 -7.21 -10.02 -9.13
CA LEU A 64 -7.15 -9.51 -7.76
C LEU A 64 -8.10 -8.34 -7.55
N LEU A 65 -8.13 -7.41 -8.48
CA LEU A 65 -9.01 -6.26 -8.43
C LEU A 65 -10.48 -6.70 -8.47
N TYR A 66 -10.80 -7.70 -9.30
CA TYR A 66 -12.15 -8.28 -9.37
C TYR A 66 -12.56 -8.85 -8.01
N ARG A 67 -11.73 -9.70 -7.39
CA ARG A 67 -11.99 -10.27 -6.05
C ARG A 67 -12.10 -9.21 -4.97
N PHE A 68 -11.30 -8.14 -5.05
CA PHE A 68 -11.41 -7.02 -4.12
C PHE A 68 -12.77 -6.32 -4.26
N CYS A 69 -13.19 -5.99 -5.50
CA CYS A 69 -14.47 -5.35 -5.77
C CYS A 69 -15.66 -6.23 -5.35
N GLU A 70 -15.57 -7.53 -5.57
CA GLU A 70 -16.55 -8.51 -5.10
C GLU A 70 -16.66 -8.52 -3.57
N ALA A 71 -15.53 -8.55 -2.88
CA ALA A 71 -15.50 -8.57 -1.43
C ALA A 71 -16.03 -7.27 -0.80
N ILE A 72 -15.64 -6.10 -1.34
CA ILE A 72 -16.10 -4.82 -0.81
C ILE A 72 -17.60 -4.60 -1.10
N LEU A 73 -18.04 -4.94 -2.30
CA LEU A 73 -19.45 -4.83 -2.66
C LEU A 73 -20.31 -5.76 -1.80
N GLY A 74 -19.92 -7.03 -1.63
CA GLY A 74 -20.63 -7.99 -0.79
C GLY A 74 -20.71 -7.55 0.68
N ALA A 75 -19.61 -7.03 1.25
CA ALA A 75 -19.59 -6.53 2.62
C ALA A 75 -20.50 -5.30 2.82
N LEU A 76 -20.52 -4.40 1.86
CA LEU A 76 -21.29 -3.16 1.95
C LEU A 76 -22.78 -3.38 1.66
N THR A 77 -23.12 -4.28 0.75
CA THR A 77 -24.53 -4.60 0.44
C THR A 77 -25.25 -5.23 1.62
N LEU A 78 -24.56 -6.09 2.38
CA LEU A 78 -25.10 -6.65 3.62
C LEU A 78 -25.35 -5.57 4.70
N LYS A 79 -24.48 -4.56 4.78
CA LYS A 79 -24.60 -3.48 5.78
C LYS A 79 -25.60 -2.40 5.38
N LEU A 80 -25.79 -2.19 4.10
CA LEU A 80 -26.61 -1.09 3.56
C LEU A 80 -27.97 -1.55 3.01
N ASP A 81 -28.27 -2.84 3.12
CA ASP A 81 -29.49 -3.46 2.57
C ASP A 81 -29.69 -3.12 1.07
N ILE A 82 -28.64 -3.29 0.30
CA ILE A 82 -28.63 -3.05 -1.15
C ILE A 82 -28.48 -4.40 -1.84
N GLU A 83 -29.32 -4.70 -2.81
CA GLU A 83 -29.12 -5.87 -3.68
C GLU A 83 -28.15 -5.54 -4.83
N PRO A 84 -26.93 -6.11 -4.81
CA PRO A 84 -25.95 -5.85 -5.85
C PRO A 84 -26.33 -6.57 -7.13
N GLN A 85 -26.20 -5.87 -8.24
CA GLN A 85 -26.33 -6.45 -9.57
C GLN A 85 -24.94 -6.74 -10.16
N ARG A 86 -24.89 -7.66 -11.14
CA ARG A 86 -23.64 -7.96 -11.87
C ARG A 86 -22.97 -6.68 -12.41
N ILE A 87 -23.78 -5.77 -12.95
CA ILE A 87 -23.25 -4.50 -13.50
C ILE A 87 -22.54 -3.64 -12.45
N ASP A 88 -23.01 -3.67 -11.21
CA ASP A 88 -22.40 -2.89 -10.14
C ASP A 88 -20.95 -3.32 -9.91
N LEU A 89 -20.70 -4.63 -9.93
CA LEU A 89 -19.37 -5.20 -9.81
C LEU A 89 -18.47 -4.83 -11.01
N LEU A 90 -18.98 -4.98 -12.23
CA LEU A 90 -18.23 -4.65 -13.45
C LEU A 90 -17.85 -3.17 -13.50
N LEU A 91 -18.80 -2.29 -13.17
CA LEU A 91 -18.55 -0.85 -13.10
C LEU A 91 -17.50 -0.50 -12.03
N LEU A 92 -17.57 -1.13 -10.86
CA LEU A 92 -16.56 -0.92 -9.81
C LEU A 92 -15.17 -1.36 -10.25
N VAL A 93 -15.03 -2.53 -10.87
CA VAL A 93 -13.75 -3.02 -11.38
C VAL A 93 -13.16 -2.05 -12.40
N LEU A 94 -13.96 -1.63 -13.39
CA LEU A 94 -13.53 -0.68 -14.41
C LEU A 94 -13.18 0.68 -13.80
N TRP A 95 -13.97 1.15 -12.86
CA TRP A 95 -13.75 2.42 -12.21
C TRP A 95 -12.49 2.43 -11.36
N PHE A 96 -12.28 1.40 -10.53
CA PHE A 96 -11.06 1.25 -9.75
C PHE A 96 -9.83 1.08 -10.64
N HIS A 97 -9.96 0.34 -11.75
CA HIS A 97 -8.87 0.20 -12.72
C HIS A 97 -8.48 1.55 -13.32
N LYS A 98 -9.46 2.36 -13.74
CA LYS A 98 -9.23 3.68 -14.35
C LYS A 98 -8.64 4.70 -13.37
N ASN A 99 -9.08 4.68 -12.11
CA ASN A 99 -8.71 5.70 -11.11
C ASN A 99 -7.52 5.29 -10.23
N GLY A 100 -6.73 4.34 -10.71
CA GLY A 100 -5.51 3.94 -10.01
C GLY A 100 -5.79 3.10 -8.78
N ALA A 101 -6.70 2.13 -8.88
CA ALA A 101 -6.48 0.92 -8.16
C ALA A 101 -5.07 0.52 -8.53
N ILE A 102 -4.13 0.83 -7.65
CA ILE A 102 -2.74 0.52 -7.89
C ILE A 102 -2.76 -0.95 -8.28
N SER A 103 -2.50 -1.15 -9.57
CA SER A 103 -2.20 -2.48 -10.05
C SER A 103 -1.27 -3.12 -9.03
N GLN A 104 -1.23 -4.43 -8.98
CA GLN A 104 -0.16 -5.25 -8.44
C GLN A 104 1.23 -4.87 -9.02
N GLN A 105 1.52 -3.60 -9.18
CA GLN A 105 2.91 -3.22 -9.13
C GLN A 105 3.30 -3.57 -7.72
N GLN A 106 4.07 -4.60 -7.65
CA GLN A 106 4.87 -4.93 -6.50
C GLN A 106 5.49 -3.62 -6.04
N VAL A 107 4.84 -2.91 -5.14
CA VAL A 107 5.33 -1.62 -4.70
C VAL A 107 6.49 -1.92 -3.76
N THR A 108 7.66 -1.54 -4.19
CA THR A 108 8.81 -1.46 -3.28
C THR A 108 8.39 -0.61 -2.10
N ARG A 109 8.48 -1.17 -0.90
CA ARG A 109 8.22 -0.43 0.32
C ARG A 109 9.51 0.13 0.88
N ALA A 110 9.40 1.18 1.67
CA ALA A 110 10.54 1.77 2.34
C ALA A 110 10.31 1.89 3.85
N ILE A 111 11.39 1.70 4.60
CA ILE A 111 11.44 1.86 6.04
C ILE A 111 12.43 2.97 6.36
N ILE A 112 12.10 3.81 7.33
CA ILE A 112 13.03 4.78 7.92
C ILE A 112 13.37 4.32 9.33
N LEU A 113 14.66 4.17 9.61
CA LEU A 113 15.20 3.87 10.92
C LEU A 113 16.10 5.02 11.38
N ALA A 114 15.84 5.56 12.55
CA ALA A 114 16.67 6.63 13.09
C ALA A 114 16.75 6.59 14.61
N HIS A 115 17.87 7.04 15.15
CA HIS A 115 18.03 7.22 16.58
C HIS A 115 17.15 8.37 17.08
N GLY A 116 16.60 8.19 18.27
CA GLY A 116 15.73 9.17 18.93
C GLY A 116 14.29 8.69 19.08
N TYR A 117 13.44 9.54 19.66
CA TYR A 117 12.05 9.19 20.00
C TYR A 117 11.05 9.50 18.88
N ALA A 118 11.43 10.34 17.91
CA ALA A 118 10.52 10.79 16.86
C ALA A 118 11.24 11.19 15.54
N THR A 119 12.49 10.83 15.37
CA THR A 119 13.28 11.25 14.20
C THR A 119 12.80 10.55 12.94
N ALA A 120 12.70 9.21 12.97
CA ALA A 120 12.24 8.43 11.84
C ALA A 120 10.76 8.73 11.51
N SER A 121 9.92 8.78 12.53
CA SER A 121 8.49 9.06 12.38
C SER A 121 8.23 10.46 11.83
N SER A 122 8.99 11.47 12.24
CA SER A 122 8.86 12.83 11.70
C SER A 122 9.21 12.88 10.21
N ILE A 123 10.31 12.25 9.80
CA ILE A 123 10.72 12.20 8.38
C ILE A 123 9.69 11.44 7.56
N ALA A 124 9.25 10.26 8.03
CA ALA A 124 8.27 9.43 7.34
C ALA A 124 6.94 10.17 7.15
N ASN A 125 6.43 10.82 8.20
CA ASN A 125 5.17 11.58 8.15
C ASN A 125 5.24 12.71 7.13
N VAL A 126 6.32 13.48 7.09
CA VAL A 126 6.50 14.57 6.13
C VAL A 126 6.58 14.01 4.71
N ALA A 127 7.42 12.99 4.48
CA ALA A 127 7.58 12.38 3.17
C ALA A 127 6.27 11.76 2.65
N ASN A 128 5.59 10.95 3.45
CA ASN A 128 4.31 10.35 3.10
C ASN A 128 3.24 11.40 2.75
N ARG A 129 3.18 12.48 3.53
CA ARG A 129 2.23 13.57 3.30
C ARG A 129 2.51 14.32 2.00
N LEU A 130 3.77 14.66 1.72
CA LEU A 130 4.15 15.39 0.51
C LEU A 130 4.02 14.52 -0.74
N LEU A 131 4.35 13.23 -0.66
CA LEU A 131 4.18 12.26 -1.74
C LEU A 131 2.73 11.82 -1.94
N LYS A 132 1.83 12.20 -1.02
CA LYS A 132 0.43 11.76 -1.00
C LYS A 132 0.29 10.22 -1.05
N SER A 133 1.23 9.52 -0.44
CA SER A 133 1.31 8.05 -0.45
C SER A 133 1.93 7.54 0.85
N GLN A 134 1.41 6.44 1.41
CA GLN A 134 1.96 5.78 2.60
C GLN A 134 3.06 4.79 2.20
N LEU A 135 4.18 5.31 1.73
CA LEU A 135 5.33 4.53 1.29
C LEU A 135 6.26 4.12 2.42
N PHE A 136 6.43 5.03 3.37
CA PHE A 136 7.40 4.89 4.44
C PHE A 136 6.75 4.43 5.72
N GLU A 137 7.24 3.31 6.25
CA GLU A 137 7.08 2.93 7.65
C GLU A 137 8.25 3.48 8.45
N SER A 138 8.07 3.72 9.74
CA SER A 138 9.10 4.33 10.58
C SER A 138 9.32 3.56 11.87
N PHE A 139 10.57 3.41 12.25
CA PHE A 139 10.98 2.83 13.51
C PHE A 139 11.98 3.77 14.18
N ASP A 140 11.55 4.42 15.23
CA ASP A 140 12.39 5.23 16.06
C ASP A 140 13.16 4.35 17.05
N MET A 141 14.46 4.59 17.21
CA MET A 141 15.32 3.86 18.13
C MET A 141 15.78 4.78 19.26
N PRO A 142 15.06 4.83 20.37
CA PRO A 142 15.52 5.51 21.58
C PRO A 142 16.88 4.98 22.06
N LEU A 143 17.59 5.78 22.84
CA LEU A 143 18.97 5.44 23.30
C LEU A 143 19.04 4.19 24.19
N ASP A 144 17.94 3.84 24.82
CA ASP A 144 17.77 2.66 25.68
C ASP A 144 17.31 1.40 24.92
N VAL A 145 17.13 1.49 23.60
CA VAL A 145 16.73 0.37 22.73
C VAL A 145 17.92 -0.15 21.95
N THR A 146 18.07 -1.47 21.91
CA THR A 146 19.19 -2.11 21.19
C THR A 146 18.89 -2.27 19.68
N PRO A 147 19.93 -2.33 18.83
CA PRO A 147 19.74 -2.64 17.41
C PRO A 147 19.01 -3.94 17.14
N GLU A 148 19.22 -4.97 17.99
CA GLU A 148 18.50 -6.25 17.89
C GLU A 148 17.01 -6.09 18.11
N ALA A 149 16.62 -5.26 19.07
CA ALA A 149 15.19 -5.03 19.36
C ALA A 149 14.50 -4.34 18.19
N ILE A 150 15.15 -3.34 17.57
CA ILE A 150 14.65 -2.70 16.36
C ILE A 150 14.63 -3.67 15.17
N ALA A 151 15.68 -4.49 15.01
CA ALA A 151 15.71 -5.51 13.97
C ALA A 151 14.53 -6.49 14.06
N ASN A 152 14.17 -6.91 15.27
CA ASN A 152 13.01 -7.77 15.49
C ASN A 152 11.68 -7.08 15.10
N GLN A 153 11.53 -5.79 15.38
CA GLN A 153 10.36 -5.03 14.95
C GLN A 153 10.28 -4.93 13.42
N VAL A 154 11.41 -4.63 12.77
CA VAL A 154 11.51 -4.58 11.30
C VAL A 154 11.20 -5.96 10.70
N MET A 155 11.71 -7.04 11.28
CA MET A 155 11.43 -8.40 10.82
C MET A 155 9.95 -8.75 10.95
N ALA A 156 9.30 -8.42 12.07
CA ALA A 156 7.86 -8.61 12.25
C ALA A 156 7.04 -7.83 11.21
N TYR A 157 7.48 -6.61 10.88
CA TYR A 157 6.86 -5.83 9.80
C TYR A 157 7.03 -6.52 8.43
N ILE A 158 8.24 -6.96 8.09
CA ILE A 158 8.54 -7.66 6.84
C ILE A 158 7.69 -8.94 6.70
N GLU A 159 7.54 -9.69 7.78
CA GLU A 159 6.75 -10.93 7.80
C GLU A 159 5.24 -10.70 7.65
N SER A 160 4.76 -9.58 8.15
CA SER A 160 3.34 -9.22 8.07
C SER A 160 2.93 -8.61 6.73
N HIS A 161 3.91 -8.24 5.88
CA HIS A 161 3.67 -7.58 4.60
C HIS A 161 4.29 -8.36 3.44
N ALA A 162 3.57 -8.47 2.34
CA ALA A 162 4.08 -9.09 1.12
C ALA A 162 5.01 -8.10 0.38
N LEU A 163 6.33 -8.20 0.64
CA LEU A 163 7.35 -7.32 0.08
C LEU A 163 8.00 -7.91 -1.19
N ALA A 164 7.22 -8.52 -2.06
CA ALA A 164 7.73 -9.25 -3.23
C ALA A 164 8.59 -8.40 -4.16
N SER A 165 8.40 -7.08 -4.20
CA SER A 165 9.15 -6.17 -5.09
C SER A 165 10.41 -5.61 -4.50
N GLY A 166 10.62 -5.82 -3.22
CA GLY A 166 11.79 -5.33 -2.54
C GLY A 166 11.51 -4.34 -1.41
N LEU A 167 12.53 -4.11 -0.63
CA LEU A 167 12.53 -3.23 0.54
C LEU A 167 13.69 -2.26 0.47
N ILE A 168 13.42 -0.99 0.73
CA ILE A 168 14.46 0.03 0.93
C ILE A 168 14.44 0.43 2.40
N ILE A 169 15.60 0.39 3.04
CA ILE A 169 15.77 0.83 4.43
C ILE A 169 16.65 2.07 4.43
N LEU A 170 16.07 3.19 4.84
CA LEU A 170 16.80 4.45 5.04
C LEU A 170 17.20 4.53 6.51
N VAL A 171 18.49 4.67 6.78
CA VAL A 171 19.02 4.77 8.15
C VAL A 171 19.74 6.09 8.37
N ASP A 172 19.76 6.58 9.60
CA ASP A 172 20.47 7.82 9.92
C ASP A 172 21.97 7.60 9.99
N MET A 173 22.46 6.78 10.90
CA MET A 173 23.91 6.58 11.12
C MET A 173 24.20 5.39 12.04
N GLY A 174 25.49 5.14 12.26
CA GLY A 174 26.01 4.29 13.33
C GLY A 174 25.62 2.83 13.23
N SER A 175 25.14 2.27 14.33
CA SER A 175 24.77 0.83 14.45
C SER A 175 23.68 0.40 13.49
N LEU A 176 22.81 1.31 13.07
CA LEU A 176 21.72 1.01 12.13
C LEU A 176 22.21 0.71 10.70
N ASN A 177 23.43 1.14 10.33
CA ASN A 177 24.01 0.83 9.03
C ASN A 177 24.18 -0.68 8.79
N ALA A 178 24.35 -1.43 9.87
CA ALA A 178 24.54 -2.86 9.83
C ALA A 178 23.31 -3.64 10.35
N ILE A 179 22.13 -3.02 10.36
CA ILE A 179 20.91 -3.60 10.93
C ILE A 179 20.58 -4.99 10.35
N HIS A 180 20.93 -5.21 9.08
CA HIS A 180 20.72 -6.50 8.40
C HIS A 180 21.45 -7.67 9.09
N ARG A 181 22.53 -7.40 9.84
CA ARG A 181 23.28 -8.44 10.59
C ARG A 181 22.50 -8.99 11.79
N HIS A 182 21.54 -8.23 12.26
CA HIS A 182 20.65 -8.59 13.36
C HIS A 182 19.37 -9.28 12.90
N PHE A 183 19.18 -9.44 11.58
CA PHE A 183 18.04 -10.21 11.08
C PHE A 183 18.25 -11.69 11.37
N ASN A 184 17.27 -12.32 11.99
CA ASN A 184 17.34 -13.71 12.45
C ASN A 184 17.31 -14.76 11.30
N ARG A 185 17.04 -14.33 10.07
CA ARG A 185 17.06 -15.16 8.86
C ARG A 185 17.39 -14.32 7.62
N ARG A 186 17.88 -15.01 6.58
CA ARG A 186 18.03 -14.38 5.25
C ARG A 186 16.66 -14.10 4.66
N LEU A 187 16.50 -12.88 4.17
CA LEU A 187 15.32 -12.48 3.42
C LEU A 187 15.50 -12.84 1.95
N SER A 188 14.46 -13.41 1.34
CA SER A 188 14.42 -13.64 -0.11
C SER A 188 14.07 -12.37 -0.89
N THR A 189 13.65 -11.33 -0.19
CA THR A 189 13.24 -10.03 -0.75
C THR A 189 14.48 -9.20 -1.10
N PRO A 190 14.61 -8.67 -2.31
CA PRO A 190 15.67 -7.72 -2.64
C PRO A 190 15.63 -6.52 -1.71
N MET A 191 16.77 -6.17 -1.11
CA MET A 191 16.83 -5.11 -0.11
C MET A 191 18.00 -4.16 -0.40
N ALA A 192 17.75 -2.87 -0.21
CA ALA A 192 18.78 -1.83 -0.22
C ALA A 192 18.77 -1.04 1.09
N ILE A 193 19.96 -0.79 1.64
CA ILE A 193 20.13 0.05 2.83
C ILE A 193 20.86 1.33 2.41
N ILE A 194 20.27 2.47 2.73
CA ILE A 194 20.79 3.79 2.37
C ILE A 194 21.00 4.59 3.67
N ASN A 195 22.23 5.06 3.86
CA ASN A 195 22.63 5.78 5.06
C ASN A 195 22.37 7.28 4.94
N ASN A 196 22.51 7.99 6.09
CA ASN A 196 22.36 9.44 6.19
C ASN A 196 20.98 9.94 5.75
N VAL A 197 19.91 9.28 6.22
CA VAL A 197 18.55 9.67 5.91
C VAL A 197 18.29 11.13 6.27
N SER A 198 17.60 11.80 5.41
CA SER A 198 17.05 13.14 5.61
C SER A 198 15.67 13.20 4.93
N THR A 199 14.88 14.21 5.25
CA THR A 199 13.61 14.44 4.56
C THR A 199 13.78 14.55 3.05
N GLY A 200 14.84 15.24 2.59
CA GLY A 200 15.16 15.34 1.16
C GLY A 200 15.47 13.99 0.51
N MET A 201 16.27 13.15 1.22
CA MET A 201 16.58 11.79 0.77
C MET A 201 15.31 10.93 0.72
N ALA A 202 14.46 10.98 1.74
CA ALA A 202 13.20 10.25 1.77
C ALA A 202 12.28 10.68 0.62
N MET A 203 12.17 11.98 0.34
CA MET A 203 11.41 12.48 -0.81
C MET A 203 11.93 11.94 -2.13
N TYR A 204 13.24 12.04 -2.36
CA TYR A 204 13.86 11.54 -3.57
C TYR A 204 13.63 10.04 -3.79
N VAL A 205 13.88 9.25 -2.74
CA VAL A 205 13.66 7.78 -2.78
C VAL A 205 12.19 7.47 -3.03
N GLY A 206 11.27 8.16 -2.35
CA GLY A 206 9.84 7.97 -2.50
C GLY A 206 9.34 8.26 -3.92
N GLU A 207 9.81 9.35 -4.53
CA GLU A 207 9.49 9.67 -5.94
C GLU A 207 9.97 8.58 -6.89
N ARG A 208 11.18 8.03 -6.67
CA ARG A 208 11.72 6.94 -7.49
C ARG A 208 10.93 5.64 -7.30
N ILE A 209 10.50 5.32 -6.08
CA ILE A 209 9.62 4.19 -5.81
C ILE A 209 8.29 4.34 -6.58
N LEU A 210 7.68 5.52 -6.54
CA LEU A 210 6.44 5.81 -7.26
C LEU A 210 6.60 5.71 -8.79
N GLN A 211 7.82 5.94 -9.29
CA GLN A 211 8.19 5.72 -10.69
C GLN A 211 8.47 4.26 -11.04
N GLY A 212 8.37 3.33 -10.08
CA GLY A 212 8.61 1.90 -10.29
C GLY A 212 10.09 1.49 -10.29
N VAL A 213 10.98 2.32 -9.72
CA VAL A 213 12.41 1.99 -9.64
C VAL A 213 12.65 0.94 -8.57
N MET A 214 13.33 -0.15 -8.94
CA MET A 214 13.62 -1.28 -8.05
C MET A 214 14.80 -0.98 -7.10
N PRO A 215 14.88 -1.64 -5.92
CA PRO A 215 15.96 -1.44 -4.95
C PRO A 215 17.36 -1.57 -5.54
N VAL A 216 17.57 -2.49 -6.45
CA VAL A 216 18.87 -2.72 -7.12
C VAL A 216 19.38 -1.50 -7.86
N SER A 217 18.48 -0.64 -8.35
CA SER A 217 18.84 0.58 -9.10
C SER A 217 19.33 1.71 -8.22
N TYR A 218 19.26 1.58 -6.90
CA TYR A 218 19.73 2.61 -5.96
C TYR A 218 21.23 2.57 -5.68
N THR A 219 21.95 1.58 -6.21
CA THR A 219 23.42 1.47 -6.07
C THR A 219 24.19 2.66 -6.60
N HIS A 220 23.59 3.45 -7.50
CA HIS A 220 24.23 4.62 -8.11
C HIS A 220 23.87 5.93 -7.42
N LEU A 221 23.10 5.89 -6.35
CA LEU A 221 22.48 7.08 -5.80
C LEU A 221 23.33 7.86 -4.82
N THR A 222 24.43 7.35 -4.35
CA THR A 222 25.31 8.14 -3.49
C THR A 222 26.71 7.57 -3.34
N LEU A 223 27.63 8.43 -3.08
CA LEU A 223 28.73 8.37 -2.15
C LEU A 223 28.70 7.11 -1.22
N PRO A 224 29.79 6.55 -0.77
CA PRO A 224 30.16 5.15 -0.52
C PRO A 224 29.36 4.38 0.56
N THR A 225 28.06 4.50 0.61
CA THR A 225 27.23 4.02 1.73
C THR A 225 25.97 3.26 1.35
N ILE A 226 25.87 2.69 0.16
CA ILE A 226 24.79 1.77 -0.18
C ILE A 226 25.28 0.34 -0.06
N LEU A 227 24.63 -0.44 0.78
CA LEU A 227 24.84 -1.87 0.91
C LEU A 227 23.65 -2.60 0.25
N LEU A 228 23.93 -3.41 -0.76
CA LEU A 228 23.00 -4.41 -1.28
C LEU A 228 23.18 -5.70 -0.47
N VAL A 229 22.09 -6.20 0.08
CA VAL A 229 22.06 -7.43 0.87
C VAL A 229 21.12 -8.46 0.23
#